data_7c892ddf78dadb9ca3b66ad21e3d3350
#
_entry.id   7c892ddf78dadb9ca3b66ad21e3d3350
#
_cell.length_a   1.000
_cell.length_b   1.000
_cell.length_c   1.000
_cell.angle_alpha   90.00
_cell.angle_beta   90.00
_cell.angle_gamma   90.00
#
_symmetry.space_group_name_H-M   'P 1'
#
loop_
_entity.id
_entity.type
_entity.pdbx_description
1 polymer ?
#
loop_
_entity_poly.entity_id
_entity_poly.type
_entity_poly.pdbx_seq_one_letter_code
_entity_poly.pdbx_strand_id
1 'polypeptide(L)'
;MNPSPTVIHSCSRPDRLLVVFSDIEMGAGGAADDFPHAAWLGELLLGYTHPRYAPLSIDLVFNGDTFDLLKTSVDGAWPHHISSQVALTKLQRVAAHHGPFFAALRSFCERTGPRGA
;
A
#
# COMPACT_ATOMS: atom_id res chain seq x y z
N MET A 1 27.81 -21.24 33.65
CA MET A 1 27.18 -19.95 33.86
C MET A 1 26.47 -19.56 32.57
N ASN A 2 25.17 -19.57 32.56
CA ASN A 2 24.45 -18.96 31.42
C ASN A 2 24.52 -17.44 31.58
N PRO A 3 24.93 -16.71 30.53
CA PRO A 3 24.86 -15.26 30.56
C PRO A 3 23.40 -14.88 30.74
N SER A 4 23.11 -14.04 31.72
CA SER A 4 21.79 -13.44 31.86
C SER A 4 21.42 -12.74 30.55
N PRO A 5 20.20 -12.90 30.04
CA PRO A 5 19.81 -12.19 28.85
C PRO A 5 19.93 -10.69 29.11
N THR A 6 20.66 -10.01 28.23
CA THR A 6 20.71 -8.55 28.26
C THR A 6 19.33 -8.05 27.86
N VAL A 7 18.56 -7.61 28.83
CA VAL A 7 17.27 -6.99 28.57
C VAL A 7 17.56 -5.57 28.06
N ILE A 8 17.38 -5.37 26.77
CA ILE A 8 17.41 -4.02 26.19
C ILE A 8 16.06 -3.40 26.54
N HIS A 9 16.05 -2.60 27.58
CA HIS A 9 14.90 -1.75 27.88
C HIS A 9 14.87 -0.58 26.92
N SER A 10 14.04 -0.65 25.89
CA SER A 10 13.61 0.54 25.17
C SER A 10 12.57 1.24 26.03
N CYS A 11 12.99 2.28 26.76
CA CYS A 11 12.10 3.04 27.63
C CYS A 11 11.28 4.10 26.93
N SER A 12 11.47 4.32 25.62
CA SER A 12 10.72 5.30 24.86
C SER A 12 9.53 4.61 24.15
N ARG A 13 8.34 5.18 24.34
CA ARG A 13 7.23 4.84 23.45
C ARG A 13 7.61 5.27 22.04
N PRO A 14 7.37 4.43 21.02
CA PRO A 14 7.58 4.87 19.65
C PRO A 14 6.67 6.06 19.36
N ASP A 15 7.21 7.07 18.73
CA ASP A 15 6.48 8.24 18.23
C ASP A 15 6.26 8.15 16.71
N ARG A 16 6.94 7.22 16.07
CA ARG A 16 6.90 7.00 14.62
C ARG A 16 6.76 5.52 14.29
N LEU A 17 5.93 5.23 13.30
CA LEU A 17 5.74 3.90 12.74
C LEU A 17 6.06 3.96 11.25
N LEU A 18 6.89 3.04 10.78
CA LEU A 18 7.16 2.82 9.37
C LEU A 18 6.46 1.54 8.93
N VAL A 19 5.56 1.66 7.96
CA VAL A 19 4.83 0.53 7.37
C VAL A 19 5.29 0.39 5.92
N VAL A 20 5.87 -0.75 5.59
CA VAL A 20 6.43 -1.01 4.26
C VAL A 20 5.72 -2.18 3.61
N PHE A 21 5.23 -1.98 2.41
CA PHE A 21 4.72 -3.03 1.52
C PHE A 21 5.63 -3.15 0.31
N SER A 22 5.77 -4.35 -0.21
CA SER A 22 6.54 -4.66 -1.42
C SER A 22 5.83 -5.73 -2.22
N ASP A 23 6.04 -5.76 -3.52
CA ASP A 23 5.59 -6.83 -4.42
C ASP A 23 4.07 -7.09 -4.32
N ILE A 24 3.28 -6.02 -4.32
CA ILE A 24 1.82 -6.12 -4.30
C ILE A 24 1.29 -6.57 -5.65
N GLU A 25 1.89 -6.08 -6.74
CA GLU A 25 1.56 -6.44 -8.13
C GLU A 25 0.07 -6.30 -8.47
N MET A 26 -0.53 -5.18 -8.05
CA MET A 26 -1.94 -4.90 -8.23
C MET A 26 -2.26 -4.68 -9.71
N GLY A 27 -3.08 -5.56 -10.27
CA GLY A 27 -3.59 -5.48 -11.63
C GLY A 27 -4.99 -4.87 -11.70
N ALA A 28 -5.65 -5.02 -12.85
CA ALA A 28 -7.00 -4.50 -13.10
C ALA A 28 -8.10 -5.57 -12.97
N GLY A 29 -7.85 -6.63 -12.22
CA GLY A 29 -8.76 -7.76 -12.06
C GLY A 29 -8.67 -8.79 -13.20
N GLY A 30 -9.51 -9.81 -13.12
CA GLY A 30 -9.50 -10.91 -14.07
C GLY A 30 -8.47 -11.99 -13.75
N ALA A 31 -8.33 -12.97 -14.65
CA ALA A 31 -7.49 -14.15 -14.44
C ALA A 31 -5.98 -13.86 -14.42
N ALA A 32 -5.56 -12.70 -14.95
CA ALA A 32 -4.17 -12.30 -14.98
C ALA A 32 -3.76 -11.46 -13.77
N ASP A 33 -4.69 -11.05 -12.90
CA ASP A 33 -4.41 -10.30 -11.69
C ASP A 33 -4.05 -11.25 -10.57
N ASP A 34 -2.80 -11.17 -10.10
CA ASP A 34 -2.29 -12.02 -9.04
C ASP A 34 -2.58 -11.48 -7.64
N PHE A 35 -3.19 -10.29 -7.52
CA PHE A 35 -3.49 -9.67 -6.24
C PHE A 35 -5.00 -9.53 -5.97
N PRO A 36 -5.67 -10.61 -5.51
CA PRO A 36 -7.11 -10.57 -5.18
C PRO A 36 -7.42 -9.92 -3.82
N HIS A 37 -6.44 -9.42 -3.09
CA HIS A 37 -6.55 -9.01 -1.68
C HIS A 37 -6.56 -7.48 -1.46
N ALA A 38 -6.87 -6.69 -2.49
CA ALA A 38 -6.87 -5.23 -2.38
C ALA A 38 -7.85 -4.71 -1.31
N ALA A 39 -8.99 -5.37 -1.14
CA ALA A 39 -9.96 -5.02 -0.09
C ALA A 39 -9.37 -5.20 1.31
N TRP A 40 -8.71 -6.33 1.57
CA TRP A 40 -8.02 -6.58 2.83
C TRP A 40 -6.92 -5.55 3.10
N LEU A 41 -6.12 -5.22 2.09
CA LEU A 41 -5.09 -4.18 2.22
C LEU A 41 -5.71 -2.81 2.54
N GLY A 42 -6.83 -2.48 1.91
CA GLY A 42 -7.59 -1.27 2.24
C GLY A 42 -8.06 -1.25 3.70
N GLU A 43 -8.61 -2.35 4.19
CA GLU A 43 -9.03 -2.46 5.60
C GLU A 43 -7.85 -2.32 6.57
N LEU A 44 -6.69 -2.88 6.22
CA LEU A 44 -5.47 -2.72 7.00
C LEU A 44 -5.05 -1.25 7.07
N LEU A 45 -5.09 -0.52 5.97
CA LEU A 45 -4.77 0.92 5.94
C LEU A 45 -5.76 1.73 6.76
N LEU A 46 -7.05 1.43 6.68
CA LEU A 46 -8.08 2.06 7.50
C LEU A 46 -7.87 1.79 8.99
N GLY A 47 -7.32 0.64 9.36
CA GLY A 47 -6.97 0.31 10.74
C GLY A 47 -6.02 1.33 11.37
N TYR A 48 -5.13 1.93 10.61
CA TYR A 48 -4.20 2.97 11.09
C TYR A 48 -4.87 4.33 11.30
N THR A 49 -6.10 4.52 10.88
CA THR A 49 -6.89 5.73 11.19
C THR A 49 -7.56 5.68 12.57
N HIS A 50 -7.49 4.52 13.25
CA HIS A 50 -8.05 4.35 14.58
C HIS A 50 -7.39 5.29 15.59
N PRO A 51 -8.15 5.89 16.55
CA PRO A 51 -7.64 6.87 17.52
C PRO A 51 -6.41 6.43 18.32
N ARG A 52 -6.24 5.12 18.56
CA ARG A 52 -5.05 4.59 19.26
C ARG A 52 -3.74 4.91 18.55
N TYR A 53 -3.77 5.14 17.23
CA TYR A 53 -2.61 5.52 16.43
C TYR A 53 -2.43 7.04 16.30
N ALA A 54 -3.37 7.85 16.82
CA ALA A 54 -3.31 9.30 16.69
C ALA A 54 -2.01 9.93 17.21
N PRO A 55 -1.39 9.42 18.30
CA PRO A 55 -0.11 9.95 18.78
C PRO A 55 1.08 9.64 17.88
N LEU A 56 0.94 8.72 16.91
CA LEU A 56 2.04 8.26 16.07
C LEU A 56 2.07 9.03 14.74
N SER A 57 3.28 9.41 14.33
CA SER A 57 3.57 9.71 12.93
C SER A 57 3.71 8.40 12.17
N ILE A 58 2.96 8.21 11.09
CA ILE A 58 3.00 6.96 10.32
C ILE A 58 3.45 7.26 8.91
N ASP A 59 4.57 6.67 8.51
CA ASP A 59 5.04 6.65 7.13
C ASP A 59 4.62 5.35 6.46
N LEU A 60 3.93 5.46 5.34
CA LEU A 60 3.56 4.34 4.49
C LEU A 60 4.44 4.33 3.26
N VAL A 61 5.11 3.21 3.03
CA VAL A 61 6.03 3.02 1.89
C VAL A 61 5.57 1.85 1.04
N PHE A 62 5.38 2.11 -0.24
CA PHE A 62 5.24 1.07 -1.26
C PHE A 62 6.60 0.91 -1.95
N ASN A 63 7.30 -0.17 -1.62
CA ASN A 63 8.68 -0.40 -2.02
C ASN A 63 8.74 -1.23 -3.30
N GLY A 64 8.42 -0.62 -4.43
CA GLY A 64 8.45 -1.26 -5.75
C GLY A 64 7.31 -2.23 -6.00
N ASP A 65 7.10 -2.56 -7.28
CA ASP A 65 6.13 -3.52 -7.79
C ASP A 65 4.72 -3.40 -7.17
N THR A 66 4.27 -2.17 -6.96
CA THR A 66 2.93 -1.90 -6.42
C THR A 66 1.85 -2.20 -7.46
N PHE A 67 2.10 -1.87 -8.71
CA PHE A 67 1.18 -2.07 -9.81
C PHE A 67 1.78 -2.99 -10.86
N ASP A 68 0.99 -3.94 -11.35
CA ASP A 68 1.35 -4.80 -12.47
C ASP A 68 0.70 -4.30 -13.76
N LEU A 69 1.39 -3.42 -14.46
CA LEU A 69 0.92 -2.88 -15.72
C LEU A 69 1.10 -3.86 -16.89
N LEU A 70 1.99 -4.83 -16.77
CA LEU A 70 2.21 -5.84 -17.81
C LEU A 70 1.00 -6.77 -17.95
N LYS A 71 0.36 -7.11 -16.84
CA LYS A 71 -0.82 -7.97 -16.80
C LYS A 71 -2.13 -7.19 -16.97
N THR A 72 -2.07 -5.88 -17.18
CA THR A 72 -3.25 -5.03 -17.41
C THR A 72 -3.45 -4.84 -18.91
N SER A 73 -4.59 -5.28 -19.43
CA SER A 73 -4.96 -5.10 -20.85
C SER A 73 -5.51 -3.71 -21.13
N VAL A 74 -5.45 -3.30 -22.40
CA VAL A 74 -6.15 -2.13 -22.93
C VAL A 74 -7.07 -2.63 -24.04
N ASP A 75 -8.39 -2.40 -23.90
CA ASP A 75 -9.42 -2.86 -24.83
C ASP A 75 -9.34 -4.36 -25.16
N GLY A 76 -9.03 -5.18 -24.14
CA GLY A 76 -8.91 -6.63 -24.28
C GLY A 76 -7.61 -7.11 -24.92
N ALA A 77 -6.66 -6.23 -25.18
CA ALA A 77 -5.37 -6.54 -25.78
C ALA A 77 -4.20 -6.20 -24.86
N TRP A 78 -3.08 -6.86 -25.06
CA TRP A 78 -1.80 -6.55 -24.42
C TRP A 78 -0.87 -5.95 -25.49
N PRO A 79 -0.80 -4.61 -25.61
CA PRO A 79 0.03 -3.99 -26.64
C PRO A 79 1.51 -4.28 -26.38
N HIS A 80 2.24 -4.58 -27.46
CA HIS A 80 3.68 -4.84 -27.41
C HIS A 80 4.49 -3.55 -27.17
N HIS A 81 3.93 -2.41 -27.57
CA HIS A 81 4.54 -1.11 -27.39
C HIS A 81 3.80 -0.32 -26.30
N ILE A 82 4.51 0.06 -25.25
CA ILE A 82 3.96 0.80 -24.12
C ILE A 82 4.41 2.27 -24.25
N SER A 83 3.53 3.08 -24.81
CA SER A 83 3.67 4.54 -24.75
C SER A 83 3.27 5.06 -23.36
N SER A 84 3.61 6.31 -23.07
CA SER A 84 3.14 6.97 -21.84
C SER A 84 1.62 6.99 -21.73
N GLN A 85 0.94 7.18 -22.84
CA GLN A 85 -0.53 7.15 -22.88
C GLN A 85 -1.10 5.76 -22.56
N VAL A 86 -0.49 4.71 -23.10
CA VAL A 86 -0.89 3.32 -22.79
C VAL A 86 -0.65 3.01 -21.31
N ALA A 87 0.50 3.40 -20.77
CA ALA A 87 0.80 3.22 -19.37
C ALA A 87 -0.19 3.93 -18.45
N LEU A 88 -0.54 5.19 -18.78
CA LEU A 88 -1.56 5.95 -18.04
C LEU A 88 -2.92 5.26 -18.09
N THR A 89 -3.34 4.80 -19.26
CA THR A 89 -4.62 4.07 -19.42
C THR A 89 -4.66 2.81 -18.56
N LYS A 90 -3.57 2.05 -18.53
CA LYS A 90 -3.46 0.85 -17.68
C LYS A 90 -3.56 1.22 -16.19
N LEU A 91 -2.85 2.23 -15.75
CA LEU A 91 -2.90 2.69 -14.35
C LEU A 91 -4.31 3.17 -13.97
N GLN A 92 -4.99 3.89 -14.86
CA GLN A 92 -6.38 4.31 -14.65
C GLN A 92 -7.33 3.10 -14.50
N ARG A 93 -7.12 2.03 -15.25
CA ARG A 93 -7.89 0.79 -15.12
C ARG A 93 -7.65 0.09 -13.78
N VAL A 94 -6.40 0.02 -13.33
CA VAL A 94 -6.06 -0.50 -12.00
C VAL A 94 -6.75 0.32 -10.92
N ALA A 95 -6.66 1.64 -10.99
CA ALA A 95 -7.29 2.54 -10.02
C ALA A 95 -8.82 2.40 -10.01
N ALA A 96 -9.45 2.29 -11.17
CA ALA A 96 -10.90 2.12 -11.26
C ALA A 96 -11.36 0.77 -10.71
N HIS A 97 -10.59 -0.31 -10.91
CA HIS A 97 -10.91 -1.63 -10.40
C HIS A 97 -10.77 -1.73 -8.87
N HIS A 98 -9.80 -1.03 -8.30
CA HIS A 98 -9.50 -1.06 -6.86
C HIS A 98 -9.92 0.23 -6.14
N GLY A 99 -11.07 0.80 -6.51
CA GLY A 99 -11.62 2.01 -5.90
C GLY A 99 -11.61 2.01 -4.36
N PRO A 100 -12.08 0.95 -3.68
CA PRO A 100 -12.04 0.86 -2.21
C PRO A 100 -10.64 0.95 -1.60
N PHE A 101 -9.63 0.37 -2.24
CA PHE A 101 -8.23 0.49 -1.79
C PHE A 101 -7.75 1.94 -1.88
N PHE A 102 -8.00 2.63 -3.00
CA PHE A 102 -7.60 4.03 -3.15
C PHE A 102 -8.36 4.97 -2.23
N ALA A 103 -9.64 4.67 -1.94
CA ALA A 103 -10.41 5.41 -0.93
C ALA A 103 -9.81 5.23 0.48
N ALA A 104 -9.41 4.01 0.84
CA ALA A 104 -8.72 3.73 2.11
C ALA A 104 -7.37 4.44 2.20
N LEU A 105 -6.60 4.45 1.11
CA LEU A 105 -5.33 5.17 1.03
C LEU A 105 -5.52 6.68 1.21
N ARG A 106 -6.55 7.26 0.60
CA ARG A 106 -6.91 8.66 0.82
C ARG A 106 -7.22 8.93 2.29
N SER A 107 -8.08 8.12 2.90
CA SER A 107 -8.43 8.24 4.31
C SER A 107 -7.21 8.15 5.23
N PHE A 108 -6.27 7.26 4.89
CA PHE A 108 -4.98 7.17 5.59
C PHE A 108 -4.20 8.48 5.48
N CYS A 109 -4.09 9.07 4.29
CA CYS A 109 -3.37 10.32 4.07
C CYS A 109 -4.03 11.51 4.77
N GLU A 110 -5.35 11.48 4.96
CA GLU A 110 -6.14 12.52 5.62
C GLU A 110 -6.24 12.32 7.14
N ARG A 111 -5.66 11.24 7.68
CA ARG A 111 -5.72 10.96 9.12
C ARG A 111 -5.18 12.13 9.95
N THR A 112 -5.84 12.37 11.08
CA THR A 112 -5.37 13.34 12.07
C THR A 112 -4.30 12.70 12.96
N GLY A 113 -3.23 13.41 13.18
CA GLY A 113 -2.11 12.96 14.00
C GLY A 113 -0.83 13.71 13.63
N PRO A 114 0.28 13.49 14.34
CA PRO A 114 1.55 14.08 13.98
C PRO A 114 1.91 13.70 12.54
N ARG A 115 2.17 14.71 11.73
CA ARG A 115 2.69 14.47 10.38
C ARG A 115 4.20 14.37 10.49
N GLY A 116 4.77 13.36 9.85
CA GLY A 116 6.21 13.29 9.68
C GLY A 116 6.72 14.55 9.00
N ALA A 117 7.81 15.05 9.49
CA ALA A 117 8.53 16.13 8.85
C ALA A 117 9.16 15.63 7.53
#